data_ac2876312c8d3b168258181e4b2e4394
#
_entry.id   ac2876312c8d3b168258181e4b2e4394
#
_cell.length_a   1.000
_cell.length_b   1.000
_cell.length_c   1.000
_cell.angle_alpha   90.00
_cell.angle_beta   90.00
_cell.angle_gamma   90.00
#
_symmetry.space_group_name_H-M   'P 1'
#
loop_
_entity.id
_entity.type
_entity.pdbx_description
1 polymer ?
#
loop_
_entity_poly.entity_id
_entity_poly.type
_entity_poly.pdbx_seq_one_letter_code
_entity_poly.pdbx_strand_id
1 'polypeptide(L)'
;NFGKVYSRDMAYAAPRYTEAKLDGICAELFRDIDTDAVDFVDNYDGEIKEPTLLPTTFPNILVSANTGIAVGMASNFCGFNLEEVCRTTIECIKNPEHDILSTMPAPDFTTGGELIYDESEMRAIYESGRGSFKVRAKWAYNKKDNLIEITEIPYTTTIEAIIDKIAELVKNGKVREIADVRDETDLSGLKIAIDLKRGTDPEKLMAKLMKMTTLQDSFSCNFNVLIAGMPRVLGVAELLDEWTAWRTECVRRRVFFDLNKKKDKLHLLLGLRKILLDIDKAIKIIRETEEDANVIPNLMEGFGIDKIQAEFIADIRLRNINKEYILKRTQETEALENEIKKLEEIVKSKAKIRNIIIKELEQIIKKYPSERRTRIITADNVQQFDEEDHIEDYPVLLFLTREGYFKKITPQSWRMSQDHKLKEGDEVFWTAEATNKNEIIFFTNMQQAYKAHLYDFEDSKASVLGDYLASKLEMDEGETPVYAVLPGDYK
;
A
#
# COMPACT_ATOMS: atom_id res chain seq x y z
N ASN A 1 21.56 -8.04 6.11
CA ASN A 1 20.66 -6.96 6.51
C ASN A 1 20.10 -6.24 5.28
N PHE A 2 18.78 -6.29 5.10
CA PHE A 2 18.06 -5.67 3.97
C PHE A 2 17.49 -4.29 4.31
N GLY A 3 17.81 -3.74 5.48
CA GLY A 3 17.30 -2.46 5.98
C GLY A 3 15.88 -2.56 6.55
N LYS A 4 15.36 -1.43 6.95
CA LYS A 4 13.99 -1.24 7.45
C LYS A 4 13.32 -0.10 6.71
N VAL A 5 12.11 -0.31 6.21
CA VAL A 5 11.35 0.68 5.43
C VAL A 5 11.02 1.94 6.24
N TYR A 6 10.90 1.81 7.54
CA TYR A 6 10.55 2.88 8.48
C TYR A 6 11.76 3.64 9.06
N SER A 7 12.98 3.33 8.63
CA SER A 7 14.19 4.00 9.11
C SER A 7 15.20 4.22 7.99
N ARG A 8 15.68 5.44 7.89
CA ARG A 8 16.75 5.85 6.98
C ARG A 8 18.13 5.36 7.47
N ASP A 9 18.34 5.37 8.78
CA ASP A 9 19.62 5.00 9.39
C ASP A 9 19.81 3.49 9.48
N MET A 10 18.72 2.72 9.47
CA MET A 10 18.75 1.25 9.34
C MET A 10 18.73 0.82 7.86
N ALA A 11 19.58 1.41 7.04
CA ALA A 11 19.73 1.09 5.64
C ALA A 11 20.24 -0.35 5.42
N TYR A 12 20.10 -0.85 4.19
CA TYR A 12 20.62 -2.16 3.81
C TYR A 12 22.16 -2.21 3.85
N ALA A 13 22.70 -3.37 4.18
CA ALA A 13 24.14 -3.61 4.11
C ALA A 13 24.60 -3.74 2.65
N ALA A 14 25.89 -3.52 2.38
CA ALA A 14 26.44 -3.72 1.05
C ALA A 14 26.13 -5.14 0.52
N PRO A 15 25.80 -5.32 -0.78
CA PRO A 15 25.35 -6.60 -1.34
C PRO A 15 26.30 -7.78 -1.05
N ARG A 16 27.61 -7.52 -0.95
CA ARG A 16 28.64 -8.54 -0.64
C ARG A 16 28.49 -9.17 0.75
N TYR A 17 27.70 -8.59 1.65
CA TYR A 17 27.46 -9.08 3.00
C TYR A 17 26.08 -9.69 3.18
N THR A 18 25.27 -9.75 2.13
CA THR A 18 23.89 -10.22 2.22
C THR A 18 23.67 -11.42 1.33
N GLU A 19 22.96 -12.40 1.83
CA GLU A 19 22.44 -13.54 1.09
C GLU A 19 20.92 -13.44 1.03
N ALA A 20 20.35 -13.83 -0.11
CA ALA A 20 18.92 -13.87 -0.32
C ALA A 20 18.48 -15.23 -0.81
N LYS A 21 17.30 -15.66 -0.39
CA LYS A 21 16.61 -16.82 -0.94
C LYS A 21 15.15 -16.47 -1.14
N LEU A 22 14.49 -17.16 -2.06
CA LEU A 22 13.06 -16.99 -2.28
C LEU A 22 12.28 -17.44 -1.05
N ASP A 23 11.34 -16.60 -0.61
CA ASP A 23 10.36 -16.96 0.39
C ASP A 23 9.35 -17.98 -0.17
N GLY A 24 8.67 -18.73 0.71
CA GLY A 24 7.70 -19.73 0.32
C GLY A 24 6.54 -19.20 -0.54
N ILE A 25 6.15 -17.94 -0.35
CA ILE A 25 5.09 -17.29 -1.14
C ILE A 25 5.51 -17.04 -2.60
N CYS A 26 6.82 -16.96 -2.89
CA CYS A 26 7.29 -16.81 -4.26
C CYS A 26 6.84 -17.97 -5.17
N ALA A 27 6.64 -19.17 -4.59
CA ALA A 27 6.08 -20.31 -5.34
C ALA A 27 4.69 -20.00 -5.92
N GLU A 28 3.93 -19.09 -5.29
CA GLU A 28 2.62 -18.68 -5.77
C GLU A 28 2.70 -17.62 -6.88
N LEU A 29 3.81 -16.89 -6.97
CA LEU A 29 4.05 -15.93 -8.05
C LEU A 29 4.53 -16.60 -9.34
N PHE A 30 5.31 -17.70 -9.21
CA PHE A 30 5.93 -18.43 -10.31
C PHE A 30 5.22 -19.74 -10.65
N ARG A 31 4.10 -20.05 -9.99
CA ARG A 31 3.39 -21.31 -10.22
C ARG A 31 3.04 -21.45 -11.69
N ASP A 32 3.26 -22.65 -12.21
CA ASP A 32 2.93 -23.02 -13.60
C ASP A 32 3.83 -22.38 -14.69
N ILE A 33 4.90 -21.68 -14.34
CA ILE A 33 5.76 -20.97 -15.31
C ILE A 33 6.37 -21.93 -16.36
N ASP A 34 6.63 -23.19 -15.97
CA ASP A 34 7.19 -24.24 -16.84
C ASP A 34 6.13 -25.00 -17.64
N THR A 35 4.86 -24.59 -17.60
CA THR A 35 3.74 -25.28 -18.24
C THR A 35 3.12 -24.52 -19.40
N ASP A 36 3.94 -23.73 -20.10
CA ASP A 36 3.50 -22.86 -21.20
C ASP A 36 2.34 -21.90 -20.80
N ALA A 37 2.26 -21.56 -19.50
CA ALA A 37 1.19 -20.71 -18.99
C ALA A 37 1.37 -19.23 -19.38
N VAL A 38 2.59 -18.81 -19.73
CA VAL A 38 2.96 -17.42 -20.07
C VAL A 38 3.89 -17.40 -21.29
N ASP A 39 3.92 -16.24 -21.96
CA ASP A 39 4.85 -16.03 -23.08
C ASP A 39 6.20 -15.57 -22.56
N PHE A 40 7.26 -15.97 -23.27
CA PHE A 40 8.63 -15.59 -22.99
C PHE A 40 9.20 -14.76 -24.15
N VAL A 41 9.95 -13.73 -23.81
CA VAL A 41 10.70 -12.87 -24.74
C VAL A 41 12.18 -12.92 -24.43
N ASP A 42 13.01 -12.47 -25.36
CA ASP A 42 14.43 -12.32 -25.07
C ASP A 42 14.63 -11.21 -24.05
N ASN A 43 15.55 -11.43 -23.09
CA ASN A 43 15.94 -10.41 -22.13
C ASN A 43 16.73 -9.28 -22.82
N TYR A 44 17.19 -8.29 -22.07
CA TYR A 44 17.84 -7.08 -22.59
C TYR A 44 19.12 -7.35 -23.41
N ASP A 45 19.83 -8.44 -23.16
CA ASP A 45 21.05 -8.85 -23.90
C ASP A 45 20.82 -9.99 -24.93
N GLY A 46 19.61 -10.55 -24.95
CA GLY A 46 19.23 -11.63 -25.86
C GLY A 46 19.83 -13.00 -25.52
N GLU A 47 20.52 -13.14 -24.39
CA GLU A 47 21.16 -14.40 -24.00
C GLU A 47 20.21 -15.42 -23.39
N ILE A 48 19.21 -14.93 -22.63
CA ILE A 48 18.20 -15.76 -21.97
C ILE A 48 16.80 -15.25 -22.22
N LYS A 49 15.81 -16.09 -21.94
CA LYS A 49 14.39 -15.74 -22.04
C LYS A 49 13.84 -15.32 -20.70
N GLU A 50 12.99 -14.30 -20.69
CA GLU A 50 12.23 -13.85 -19.52
C GLU A 50 10.72 -13.87 -19.78
N PRO A 51 9.88 -14.13 -18.76
CA PRO A 51 8.43 -14.12 -18.94
C PRO A 51 7.94 -12.68 -19.14
N THR A 52 6.98 -12.49 -20.04
CA THR A 52 6.33 -11.19 -20.26
C THR A 52 5.51 -10.73 -19.06
N LEU A 53 4.86 -11.67 -18.37
CA LEU A 53 4.08 -11.49 -17.16
C LEU A 53 4.22 -12.74 -16.28
N LEU A 54 4.10 -12.59 -14.96
CA LEU A 54 4.12 -13.73 -14.05
C LEU A 54 2.74 -14.41 -13.94
N PRO A 55 2.69 -15.75 -13.87
CA PRO A 55 1.44 -16.50 -13.73
C PRO A 55 0.94 -16.52 -12.28
N THR A 56 0.80 -15.36 -11.65
CA THR A 56 0.48 -15.22 -10.24
C THR A 56 -0.83 -15.88 -9.87
N THR A 57 -0.87 -16.59 -8.74
CA THR A 57 -2.07 -17.29 -8.27
C THR A 57 -3.01 -16.41 -7.42
N PHE A 58 -2.61 -15.18 -7.13
CA PHE A 58 -3.40 -14.14 -6.46
C PHE A 58 -3.06 -12.75 -7.03
N PRO A 59 -3.93 -11.74 -6.89
CA PRO A 59 -3.68 -10.38 -7.38
C PRO A 59 -2.59 -9.67 -6.57
N ASN A 60 -1.33 -10.01 -6.81
CA ASN A 60 -0.19 -9.52 -6.05
C ASN A 60 -0.01 -8.00 -6.12
N ILE A 61 -0.46 -7.34 -7.19
CA ILE A 61 -0.40 -5.88 -7.33
C ILE A 61 -1.18 -5.15 -6.22
N LEU A 62 -2.25 -5.74 -5.70
CA LEU A 62 -3.04 -5.18 -4.61
C LEU A 62 -2.46 -5.54 -3.23
N VAL A 63 -1.71 -6.63 -3.11
CA VAL A 63 -1.14 -7.07 -1.81
C VAL A 63 0.12 -6.28 -1.46
N SER A 64 0.94 -5.94 -2.46
CA SER A 64 2.22 -5.28 -2.25
C SER A 64 2.11 -3.79 -2.50
N ALA A 65 2.36 -2.98 -1.47
CA ALA A 65 2.54 -1.54 -1.65
C ALA A 65 3.67 -1.28 -2.65
N ASN A 66 3.44 -0.40 -3.60
CA ASN A 66 4.40 -0.08 -4.65
C ASN A 66 4.34 1.41 -5.00
N THR A 67 5.49 2.06 -4.98
CA THR A 67 5.65 3.45 -5.41
C THR A 67 6.68 3.50 -6.52
N GLY A 68 6.29 3.97 -7.68
CA GLY A 68 7.15 4.14 -8.84
C GLY A 68 7.02 5.53 -9.43
N ILE A 69 8.16 6.18 -9.70
CA ILE A 69 8.22 7.51 -10.33
C ILE A 69 9.03 7.38 -11.61
N ALA A 70 8.40 7.65 -12.74
CA ALA A 70 9.02 7.67 -14.05
C ALA A 70 8.79 9.02 -14.74
N VAL A 71 9.49 9.28 -15.82
CA VAL A 71 9.24 10.47 -16.64
C VAL A 71 7.90 10.30 -17.36
N GLY A 72 6.98 11.22 -17.09
CA GLY A 72 5.65 11.23 -17.72
C GLY A 72 4.60 10.36 -17.04
N MET A 73 4.97 9.48 -16.08
CA MET A 73 4.01 8.68 -15.33
C MET A 73 4.50 8.31 -13.95
N ALA A 74 3.56 8.19 -13.01
CA ALA A 74 3.82 7.72 -11.67
C ALA A 74 2.79 6.67 -11.27
N SER A 75 3.17 5.76 -10.38
CA SER A 75 2.30 4.76 -9.78
C SER A 75 2.48 4.80 -8.27
N ASN A 76 1.38 4.74 -7.52
CA ASN A 76 1.43 4.67 -6.07
C ASN A 76 0.28 3.78 -5.56
N PHE A 77 0.63 2.53 -5.26
CA PHE A 77 -0.28 1.53 -4.72
C PHE A 77 -0.13 1.45 -3.21
N CYS A 78 -1.22 1.55 -2.49
CA CYS A 78 -1.30 1.09 -1.11
C CYS A 78 -1.39 -0.45 -1.11
N GLY A 79 -0.78 -1.10 -0.12
CA GLY A 79 -0.95 -2.54 0.08
C GLY A 79 -2.31 -2.85 0.71
N PHE A 80 -2.84 -4.04 0.41
CA PHE A 80 -4.03 -4.58 1.04
C PHE A 80 -3.72 -5.92 1.70
N ASN A 81 -4.53 -6.33 2.66
CA ASN A 81 -4.36 -7.62 3.32
C ASN A 81 -4.55 -8.79 2.33
N LEU A 82 -3.63 -9.75 2.33
CA LEU A 82 -3.64 -10.89 1.39
C LEU A 82 -4.94 -11.70 1.47
N GLU A 83 -5.42 -11.97 2.69
CA GLU A 83 -6.65 -12.75 2.88
C GLU A 83 -7.87 -11.99 2.37
N GLU A 84 -7.96 -10.68 2.65
CA GLU A 84 -9.04 -9.81 2.17
C GLU A 84 -9.03 -9.72 0.63
N VAL A 85 -7.88 -9.54 0.00
CA VAL A 85 -7.74 -9.53 -1.47
C VAL A 85 -8.21 -10.85 -2.08
N CYS A 86 -7.78 -11.98 -1.52
CA CYS A 86 -8.20 -13.29 -2.01
C CYS A 86 -9.71 -13.53 -1.82
N ARG A 87 -10.28 -13.17 -0.67
CA ARG A 87 -11.73 -13.28 -0.39
C ARG A 87 -12.54 -12.40 -1.35
N THR A 88 -12.15 -11.14 -1.51
CA THR A 88 -12.79 -10.20 -2.44
C THR A 88 -12.75 -10.72 -3.86
N THR A 89 -11.60 -11.22 -4.31
CA THR A 89 -11.46 -11.81 -5.65
C THR A 89 -12.39 -13.00 -5.83
N ILE A 90 -12.51 -13.89 -4.85
CA ILE A 90 -13.44 -15.03 -4.87
C ILE A 90 -14.88 -14.55 -5.02
N GLU A 91 -15.29 -13.55 -4.22
CA GLU A 91 -16.67 -13.05 -4.27
C GLU A 91 -16.96 -12.30 -5.58
N CYS A 92 -16.02 -11.52 -6.12
CA CYS A 92 -16.14 -10.88 -7.44
C CYS A 92 -16.27 -11.93 -8.58
N ILE A 93 -15.52 -13.05 -8.53
CA ILE A 93 -15.65 -14.15 -9.50
C ILE A 93 -17.04 -14.80 -9.45
N LYS A 94 -17.61 -14.94 -8.23
CA LYS A 94 -18.95 -15.51 -8.03
C LYS A 94 -20.06 -14.54 -8.39
N ASN A 95 -19.91 -13.27 -8.04
CA ASN A 95 -20.88 -12.20 -8.24
C ASN A 95 -20.15 -10.93 -8.70
N PRO A 96 -20.27 -10.54 -10.00
CA PRO A 96 -19.65 -9.31 -10.52
C PRO A 96 -20.13 -8.01 -9.84
N GLU A 97 -21.32 -8.02 -9.22
CA GLU A 97 -21.90 -6.87 -8.49
C GLU A 97 -21.54 -6.88 -7.00
N HIS A 98 -20.50 -7.64 -6.60
CA HIS A 98 -20.08 -7.70 -5.22
C HIS A 98 -19.57 -6.35 -4.72
N ASP A 99 -20.04 -5.91 -3.53
CA ASP A 99 -19.51 -4.70 -2.89
C ASP A 99 -18.14 -4.99 -2.27
N ILE A 100 -17.09 -4.49 -2.90
CA ILE A 100 -15.69 -4.73 -2.54
C ILE A 100 -15.39 -4.25 -1.10
N LEU A 101 -15.98 -3.13 -0.67
CA LEU A 101 -15.75 -2.59 0.68
C LEU A 101 -16.25 -3.53 1.78
N SER A 102 -17.21 -4.42 1.47
CA SER A 102 -17.71 -5.41 2.45
C SER A 102 -16.69 -6.50 2.80
N THR A 103 -15.76 -6.81 1.92
CA THR A 103 -14.74 -7.86 2.09
C THR A 103 -13.31 -7.33 2.17
N MET A 104 -13.07 -6.12 1.70
CA MET A 104 -11.78 -5.41 1.74
C MET A 104 -12.03 -3.94 2.09
N PRO A 105 -12.24 -3.61 3.38
CA PRO A 105 -12.72 -2.30 3.79
C PRO A 105 -11.72 -1.17 3.59
N ALA A 106 -10.41 -1.45 3.71
CA ALA A 106 -9.37 -0.42 3.63
C ALA A 106 -7.99 -1.04 3.34
N PRO A 107 -7.00 -0.22 2.93
CA PRO A 107 -5.59 -0.61 2.84
C PRO A 107 -5.03 -1.19 4.13
N ASP A 108 -3.99 -2.03 4.00
CA ASP A 108 -3.27 -2.65 5.11
C ASP A 108 -1.76 -2.53 4.89
N PHE A 109 -1.12 -1.66 5.66
CA PHE A 109 0.30 -1.38 5.52
C PHE A 109 1.18 -2.28 6.38
N THR A 110 2.34 -2.65 5.86
CA THR A 110 3.34 -3.46 6.59
C THR A 110 3.87 -2.79 7.85
N THR A 111 3.83 -1.45 7.90
CA THR A 111 4.21 -0.64 9.06
C THR A 111 3.11 -0.50 10.11
N GLY A 112 1.90 -1.01 9.84
CA GLY A 112 0.74 -0.86 10.71
C GLY A 112 0.16 0.56 10.69
N GLY A 113 -0.07 1.13 11.85
CA GLY A 113 -0.68 2.44 12.03
C GLY A 113 -2.21 2.40 12.11
N GLU A 114 -2.82 3.59 12.17
CA GLU A 114 -4.27 3.78 12.24
C GLU A 114 -4.74 4.56 11.02
N LEU A 115 -5.63 3.96 10.22
CA LEU A 115 -6.23 4.60 9.05
C LEU A 115 -7.51 5.30 9.47
N ILE A 116 -7.63 6.60 9.18
CA ILE A 116 -8.86 7.36 9.38
C ILE A 116 -9.79 7.05 8.22
N TYR A 117 -10.87 6.34 8.55
CA TYR A 117 -11.80 5.80 7.56
C TYR A 117 -12.95 6.75 7.27
N ASP A 118 -13.10 7.07 6.00
CA ASP A 118 -14.31 7.66 5.41
C ASP A 118 -14.75 6.75 4.26
N GLU A 119 -15.98 6.24 4.34
CA GLU A 119 -16.51 5.30 3.35
C GLU A 119 -16.62 5.93 1.96
N SER A 120 -17.00 7.19 1.87
CA SER A 120 -17.20 7.88 0.60
C SER A 120 -15.87 8.12 -0.12
N GLU A 121 -14.84 8.54 0.62
CA GLU A 121 -13.48 8.71 0.07
C GLU A 121 -12.90 7.36 -0.35
N MET A 122 -13.06 6.32 0.46
CA MET A 122 -12.55 4.99 0.16
C MET A 122 -13.24 4.39 -1.07
N ARG A 123 -14.55 4.55 -1.19
CA ARG A 123 -15.33 4.12 -2.36
C ARG A 123 -14.87 4.83 -3.63
N ALA A 124 -14.66 6.14 -3.57
CA ALA A 124 -14.14 6.92 -4.71
C ALA A 124 -12.75 6.45 -5.14
N ILE A 125 -11.86 6.10 -4.19
CA ILE A 125 -10.53 5.53 -4.49
C ILE A 125 -10.67 4.17 -5.17
N TYR A 126 -11.54 3.29 -4.67
CA TYR A 126 -11.75 1.96 -5.22
C TYR A 126 -12.36 1.97 -6.62
N GLU A 127 -13.21 2.95 -6.91
CA GLU A 127 -13.82 3.13 -8.23
C GLU A 127 -12.86 3.76 -9.25
N SER A 128 -12.10 4.79 -8.83
CA SER A 128 -11.28 5.57 -9.77
C SER A 128 -9.79 5.22 -9.78
N GLY A 129 -9.29 4.49 -8.79
CA GLY A 129 -7.85 4.26 -8.57
C GLY A 129 -7.07 5.51 -8.13
N ARG A 130 -7.77 6.60 -7.78
CA ARG A 130 -7.18 7.88 -7.34
C ARG A 130 -7.90 8.42 -6.12
N GLY A 131 -7.15 9.14 -5.29
CA GLY A 131 -7.65 9.79 -4.09
C GLY A 131 -6.62 9.72 -2.98
N SER A 132 -6.98 10.19 -1.80
CA SER A 132 -6.09 10.17 -0.64
C SER A 132 -6.86 9.86 0.63
N PHE A 133 -6.19 9.27 1.59
CA PHE A 133 -6.70 9.01 2.93
C PHE A 133 -5.59 9.26 3.94
N LYS A 134 -5.95 9.47 5.20
CA LYS A 134 -4.99 9.77 6.28
C LYS A 134 -4.64 8.53 7.08
N VAL A 135 -3.36 8.39 7.38
CA VAL A 135 -2.81 7.35 8.25
C VAL A 135 -2.11 8.01 9.42
N ARG A 136 -2.30 7.48 10.63
CA ARG A 136 -1.75 7.98 11.88
C ARG A 136 -0.83 6.96 12.52
N ALA A 137 0.11 7.47 13.29
CA ALA A 137 0.92 6.67 14.20
C ALA A 137 0.06 6.05 15.31
N LYS A 138 0.39 4.83 15.71
CA LYS A 138 -0.17 4.19 16.89
C LYS A 138 0.72 4.47 18.09
N TRP A 139 0.12 4.92 19.17
CA TRP A 139 0.82 5.33 20.36
C TRP A 139 0.12 4.90 21.65
N ALA A 140 0.86 4.90 22.75
CA ALA A 140 0.33 4.66 24.08
C ALA A 140 1.05 5.56 25.11
N TYR A 141 0.32 5.93 26.15
CA TYR A 141 0.90 6.68 27.28
C TYR A 141 1.27 5.76 28.45
N ASN A 142 2.55 5.71 28.77
CA ASN A 142 3.08 5.02 29.93
C ASN A 142 3.09 5.96 31.15
N LYS A 143 2.06 5.83 32.00
CA LYS A 143 1.91 6.67 33.20
C LYS A 143 3.04 6.52 34.21
N LYS A 144 3.65 5.34 34.30
CA LYS A 144 4.70 5.05 35.30
C LYS A 144 5.97 5.85 35.00
N ASP A 145 6.35 5.89 33.75
CA ASP A 145 7.59 6.52 33.30
C ASP A 145 7.33 7.93 32.72
N ASN A 146 6.06 8.38 32.69
CA ASN A 146 5.60 9.67 32.14
C ASN A 146 6.09 9.92 30.72
N LEU A 147 5.96 8.90 29.86
CA LEU A 147 6.39 8.97 28.47
C LEU A 147 5.30 8.48 27.50
N ILE A 148 5.35 8.97 26.26
CA ILE A 148 4.57 8.47 25.16
C ILE A 148 5.44 7.51 24.36
N GLU A 149 4.90 6.32 24.09
CA GLU A 149 5.52 5.29 23.26
C GLU A 149 4.78 5.20 21.92
N ILE A 150 5.49 5.46 20.81
CA ILE A 150 4.97 5.29 19.46
C ILE A 150 5.54 3.99 18.90
N THR A 151 4.67 3.04 18.55
CA THR A 151 5.07 1.69 18.12
C THR A 151 4.83 1.43 16.63
N GLU A 152 3.99 2.23 15.98
CA GLU A 152 3.72 2.14 14.55
C GLU A 152 3.61 3.55 13.98
N ILE A 153 4.13 3.74 12.76
CA ILE A 153 4.14 5.04 12.06
C ILE A 153 3.56 4.90 10.66
N PRO A 154 3.08 6.00 10.05
CA PRO A 154 2.63 5.98 8.66
C PRO A 154 3.70 5.44 7.71
N TYR A 155 3.29 4.69 6.70
CA TYR A 155 4.17 4.12 5.67
C TYR A 155 4.94 5.19 4.88
N THR A 156 4.45 6.41 4.84
CA THR A 156 5.00 7.55 4.08
C THR A 156 6.17 8.24 4.75
N THR A 157 6.51 7.89 6.00
CA THR A 157 7.51 8.61 6.80
C THR A 157 8.53 7.67 7.45
N THR A 158 9.56 8.23 8.07
CA THR A 158 10.60 7.50 8.79
C THR A 158 10.73 8.02 10.23
N ILE A 159 11.33 7.19 11.09
CA ILE A 159 11.60 7.53 12.51
C ILE A 159 12.38 8.84 12.60
N GLU A 160 13.45 8.96 11.82
CA GLU A 160 14.34 10.12 11.83
C GLU A 160 13.62 11.40 11.40
N ALA A 161 12.77 11.31 10.37
CA ALA A 161 12.00 12.47 9.90
C ALA A 161 11.02 12.98 10.99
N ILE A 162 10.41 12.06 11.74
CA ILE A 162 9.52 12.40 12.86
C ILE A 162 10.33 13.06 13.99
N ILE A 163 11.45 12.45 14.41
CA ILE A 163 12.29 12.96 15.50
C ILE A 163 12.87 14.32 15.14
N ASP A 164 13.41 14.48 13.93
CA ASP A 164 13.96 15.76 13.44
C ASP A 164 12.88 16.85 13.48
N LYS A 165 11.66 16.54 13.04
CA LYS A 165 10.55 17.49 13.05
C LYS A 165 10.10 17.87 14.46
N ILE A 166 10.02 16.92 15.37
CA ILE A 166 9.72 17.19 16.78
C ILE A 166 10.81 18.07 17.41
N ALA A 167 12.09 17.76 17.16
CA ALA A 167 13.21 18.56 17.67
C ALA A 167 13.16 19.99 17.12
N GLU A 168 12.83 20.20 15.86
CA GLU A 168 12.60 21.52 15.25
C GLU A 168 11.48 22.28 15.99
N LEU A 169 10.35 21.63 16.26
CA LEU A 169 9.22 22.25 16.95
C LEU A 169 9.55 22.65 18.39
N VAL A 170 10.32 21.82 19.10
CA VAL A 170 10.80 22.12 20.46
C VAL A 170 11.78 23.30 20.43
N LYS A 171 12.74 23.30 19.50
CA LYS A 171 13.72 24.38 19.31
C LYS A 171 13.07 25.72 19.01
N ASN A 172 12.03 25.72 18.19
CA ASN A 172 11.25 26.90 17.80
C ASN A 172 10.24 27.33 18.87
N GLY A 173 10.17 26.65 20.01
CA GLY A 173 9.28 26.97 21.12
C GLY A 173 7.80 26.67 20.87
N LYS A 174 7.46 26.02 19.75
CA LYS A 174 6.08 25.65 19.39
C LYS A 174 5.56 24.50 20.24
N VAL A 175 6.44 23.62 20.71
CA VAL A 175 6.14 22.50 21.62
C VAL A 175 7.07 22.61 22.79
N ARG A 176 6.54 22.94 23.98
CA ARG A 176 7.31 23.13 25.22
C ARG A 176 7.16 21.98 26.19
N GLU A 177 6.22 21.11 25.95
CA GLU A 177 5.75 20.04 26.82
C GLU A 177 6.69 18.82 26.83
N ILE A 178 7.56 18.71 25.83
CA ILE A 178 8.49 17.60 25.64
C ILE A 178 9.79 17.87 26.40
N ALA A 179 10.27 16.89 27.15
CA ALA A 179 11.57 16.91 27.83
C ALA A 179 12.67 16.30 26.96
N ASP A 180 12.40 15.14 26.34
CA ASP A 180 13.34 14.43 25.47
C ASP A 180 12.60 13.55 24.46
N VAL A 181 13.26 13.22 23.33
CA VAL A 181 12.76 12.30 22.29
C VAL A 181 13.87 11.35 21.89
N ARG A 182 13.59 10.04 21.94
CA ARG A 182 14.59 9.00 21.64
C ARG A 182 14.04 7.96 20.68
N ASP A 183 14.91 7.44 19.82
CA ASP A 183 14.68 6.19 19.10
C ASP A 183 15.11 5.01 20.00
N GLU A 184 14.15 4.20 20.41
CA GLU A 184 14.34 2.97 21.19
C GLU A 184 14.01 1.72 20.34
N THR A 185 14.06 1.83 19.02
CA THR A 185 13.80 0.73 18.08
C THR A 185 14.85 -0.36 18.24
N ASP A 186 14.38 -1.59 18.44
CA ASP A 186 15.20 -2.77 18.61
C ASP A 186 14.71 -3.98 17.80
N LEU A 187 15.14 -5.19 18.15
CA LEU A 187 14.73 -6.43 17.50
C LEU A 187 13.23 -6.76 17.69
N SER A 188 12.59 -6.21 18.72
CA SER A 188 11.17 -6.42 18.99
C SER A 188 10.27 -5.53 18.12
N GLY A 189 10.79 -4.45 17.59
CA GLY A 189 10.07 -3.56 16.69
C GLY A 189 10.43 -2.10 16.81
N LEU A 190 9.67 -1.26 16.08
CA LEU A 190 9.76 0.19 16.13
C LEU A 190 9.30 0.71 17.50
N LYS A 191 10.06 1.63 18.08
CA LYS A 191 9.68 2.35 19.28
C LYS A 191 10.31 3.75 19.32
N ILE A 192 9.47 4.79 19.25
CA ILE A 192 9.89 6.18 19.55
C ILE A 192 9.37 6.51 20.95
N ALA A 193 10.25 6.92 21.84
CA ALA A 193 9.92 7.33 23.20
C ALA A 193 9.97 8.86 23.32
N ILE A 194 8.89 9.48 23.80
CA ILE A 194 8.79 10.93 24.06
C ILE A 194 8.57 11.15 25.55
N ASP A 195 9.59 11.66 26.23
CA ASP A 195 9.51 12.01 27.65
C ASP A 195 8.76 13.32 27.84
N LEU A 196 7.78 13.31 28.75
CA LEU A 196 6.94 14.46 29.01
C LEU A 196 7.40 15.25 30.21
N LYS A 197 7.25 16.58 30.18
CA LYS A 197 7.38 17.41 31.38
C LYS A 197 6.20 17.16 32.31
N ARG A 198 6.40 17.44 33.60
CA ARG A 198 5.35 17.26 34.60
C ARG A 198 4.14 18.15 34.31
N GLY A 199 2.95 17.57 34.40
CA GLY A 199 1.69 18.30 34.17
C GLY A 199 1.25 18.38 32.71
N THR A 200 1.98 17.75 31.78
CA THR A 200 1.58 17.67 30.38
C THR A 200 0.42 16.70 30.20
N ASP A 201 -0.59 17.11 29.43
CA ASP A 201 -1.67 16.25 28.95
C ASP A 201 -1.20 15.50 27.69
N PRO A 202 -1.02 14.17 27.76
CA PRO A 202 -0.48 13.40 26.64
C PRO A 202 -1.40 13.38 25.42
N GLU A 203 -2.74 13.39 25.63
CA GLU A 203 -3.72 13.36 24.52
C GLU A 203 -3.66 14.66 23.72
N LYS A 204 -3.65 15.80 24.42
CA LYS A 204 -3.53 17.11 23.77
C LYS A 204 -2.21 17.28 23.04
N LEU A 205 -1.11 16.85 23.66
CA LEU A 205 0.19 16.91 23.01
C LEU A 205 0.22 16.05 21.74
N MET A 206 -0.32 14.83 21.78
CA MET A 206 -0.34 13.97 20.62
C MET A 206 -1.24 14.52 19.50
N ALA A 207 -2.40 15.13 19.85
CA ALA A 207 -3.24 15.79 18.85
C ALA A 207 -2.47 16.93 18.13
N LYS A 208 -1.68 17.71 18.89
CA LYS A 208 -0.81 18.77 18.35
C LYS A 208 0.30 18.20 17.47
N LEU A 209 0.98 17.16 17.91
CA LEU A 209 2.06 16.50 17.15
C LEU A 209 1.53 15.84 15.86
N MET A 210 0.36 15.21 15.89
CA MET A 210 -0.31 14.66 14.71
C MET A 210 -0.59 15.71 13.63
N LYS A 211 -0.93 16.95 14.01
CA LYS A 211 -1.16 18.05 13.08
C LYS A 211 0.14 18.65 12.54
N MET A 212 1.20 18.71 13.37
CA MET A 212 2.42 19.45 13.07
C MET A 212 3.57 18.60 12.54
N THR A 213 3.42 17.29 12.52
CA THR A 213 4.45 16.34 12.10
C THR A 213 3.86 15.26 11.18
N THR A 214 4.72 14.42 10.62
CA THR A 214 4.32 13.24 9.82
C THR A 214 3.85 12.04 10.66
N LEU A 215 3.57 12.24 11.97
CA LEU A 215 2.85 11.24 12.78
C LEU A 215 1.41 11.01 12.29
N GLN A 216 0.84 11.96 11.59
CA GLN A 216 -0.33 11.80 10.73
C GLN A 216 0.02 12.32 9.36
N ASP A 217 -0.16 11.48 8.35
CA ASP A 217 0.18 11.85 6.98
C ASP A 217 -0.87 11.31 6.00
N SER A 218 -0.90 11.88 4.80
CA SER A 218 -1.83 11.50 3.74
C SER A 218 -1.14 10.57 2.75
N PHE A 219 -1.76 9.41 2.51
CA PHE A 219 -1.36 8.54 1.42
C PHE A 219 -2.20 8.85 0.18
N SER A 220 -1.54 9.23 -0.92
CA SER A 220 -2.18 9.55 -2.19
C SER A 220 -2.12 8.36 -3.12
N CYS A 221 -3.26 7.74 -3.42
CA CYS A 221 -3.38 6.62 -4.35
C CYS A 221 -3.30 7.08 -5.80
N ASN A 222 -2.58 6.31 -6.61
CA ASN A 222 -2.58 6.40 -8.07
C ASN A 222 -2.31 5.00 -8.64
N PHE A 223 -3.38 4.24 -8.90
CA PHE A 223 -3.31 2.85 -9.35
C PHE A 223 -3.05 2.78 -10.86
N ASN A 224 -1.90 3.31 -11.25
CA ASN A 224 -1.47 3.36 -12.64
C ASN A 224 -0.71 2.07 -12.98
N VAL A 225 -1.22 1.32 -13.95
CA VAL A 225 -0.71 0.03 -14.42
C VAL A 225 -0.52 0.03 -15.93
N LEU A 226 0.26 -0.91 -16.44
CA LEU A 226 0.40 -1.14 -17.86
C LEU A 226 -0.56 -2.26 -18.32
N ILE A 227 -1.53 -1.92 -19.15
CA ILE A 227 -2.40 -2.89 -19.82
C ILE A 227 -2.02 -2.93 -21.28
N ALA A 228 -1.56 -4.10 -21.76
CA ALA A 228 -1.03 -4.26 -23.11
C ALA A 228 0.02 -3.19 -23.50
N GLY A 229 0.89 -2.84 -22.56
CA GLY A 229 1.95 -1.84 -22.72
C GLY A 229 1.51 -0.38 -22.62
N MET A 230 0.23 -0.10 -22.39
CA MET A 230 -0.31 1.27 -22.28
C MET A 230 -0.64 1.60 -20.82
N PRO A 231 -0.20 2.77 -20.29
CA PRO A 231 -0.51 3.19 -18.92
C PRO A 231 -2.00 3.51 -18.78
N ARG A 232 -2.63 2.94 -17.75
CA ARG A 232 -4.04 3.19 -17.39
C ARG A 232 -4.17 3.25 -15.88
N VAL A 233 -4.94 4.18 -15.38
CA VAL A 233 -5.35 4.22 -13.98
C VAL A 233 -6.65 3.47 -13.86
N LEU A 234 -6.68 2.44 -13.04
CA LEU A 234 -7.82 1.53 -12.88
C LEU A 234 -8.30 1.51 -11.44
N GLY A 235 -9.60 1.36 -11.25
CA GLY A 235 -10.19 1.04 -9.96
C GLY A 235 -9.90 -0.39 -9.52
N VAL A 236 -10.22 -0.71 -8.26
CA VAL A 236 -9.95 -2.04 -7.69
C VAL A 236 -10.73 -3.13 -8.43
N ALA A 237 -12.01 -2.89 -8.77
CA ALA A 237 -12.82 -3.85 -9.54
C ALA A 237 -12.19 -4.15 -10.89
N GLU A 238 -11.78 -3.13 -11.63
CA GLU A 238 -11.14 -3.29 -12.94
C GLU A 238 -9.81 -4.04 -12.85
N LEU A 239 -9.00 -3.76 -11.79
CA LEU A 239 -7.76 -4.50 -11.53
C LEU A 239 -8.00 -5.98 -11.25
N LEU A 240 -9.05 -6.31 -10.48
CA LEU A 240 -9.43 -7.69 -10.22
C LEU A 240 -9.97 -8.39 -11.47
N ASP A 241 -10.69 -7.68 -12.33
CA ASP A 241 -11.18 -8.22 -13.60
C ASP A 241 -10.02 -8.51 -14.57
N GLU A 242 -9.09 -7.59 -14.74
CA GLU A 242 -7.88 -7.78 -15.56
C GLU A 242 -7.04 -8.95 -15.04
N TRP A 243 -6.81 -9.04 -13.72
CA TRP A 243 -6.10 -10.17 -13.15
C TRP A 243 -6.86 -11.49 -13.34
N THR A 244 -8.18 -11.49 -13.17
CA THR A 244 -9.01 -12.69 -13.33
C THR A 244 -9.00 -13.17 -14.77
N ALA A 245 -9.03 -12.25 -15.74
CA ALA A 245 -8.92 -12.57 -17.17
C ALA A 245 -7.54 -13.18 -17.46
N TRP A 246 -6.46 -12.57 -16.97
CA TRP A 246 -5.10 -13.08 -17.10
C TRP A 246 -4.94 -14.46 -16.46
N ARG A 247 -5.37 -14.63 -15.20
CA ARG A 247 -5.28 -15.92 -14.52
C ARG A 247 -6.11 -17.00 -15.20
N THR A 248 -7.26 -16.66 -15.75
CA THR A 248 -8.08 -17.58 -16.55
C THR A 248 -7.30 -18.12 -17.76
N GLU A 249 -6.57 -17.25 -18.44
CA GLU A 249 -5.73 -17.67 -19.57
C GLU A 249 -4.55 -18.53 -19.12
N CYS A 250 -3.86 -18.17 -18.04
CA CYS A 250 -2.76 -18.98 -17.47
C CYS A 250 -3.24 -20.40 -17.10
N VAL A 251 -4.39 -20.53 -16.43
CA VAL A 251 -4.96 -21.83 -16.05
C VAL A 251 -5.38 -22.61 -17.27
N ARG A 252 -6.00 -21.96 -18.29
CA ARG A 252 -6.39 -22.60 -19.54
C ARG A 252 -5.16 -23.18 -20.28
N ARG A 253 -4.09 -22.39 -20.39
CA ARG A 253 -2.83 -22.81 -21.05
C ARG A 253 -2.15 -23.96 -20.30
N ARG A 254 -2.06 -23.88 -18.97
CA ARG A 254 -1.55 -24.96 -18.12
C ARG A 254 -2.33 -26.26 -18.33
N VAL A 255 -3.66 -26.19 -18.25
CA VAL A 255 -4.50 -27.38 -18.43
C VAL A 255 -4.36 -27.96 -19.85
N PHE A 256 -4.19 -27.10 -20.85
CA PHE A 256 -3.94 -27.52 -22.24
C PHE A 256 -2.58 -28.18 -22.39
N PHE A 257 -1.54 -27.66 -21.75
CA PHE A 257 -0.21 -28.25 -21.70
C PHE A 257 -0.26 -29.66 -21.06
N ASP A 258 -0.91 -29.79 -19.90
CA ASP A 258 -1.08 -31.07 -19.22
C ASP A 258 -1.90 -32.05 -20.06
N LEU A 259 -2.92 -31.58 -20.76
CA LEU A 259 -3.73 -32.35 -21.68
C LEU A 259 -2.89 -32.92 -22.82
N ASN A 260 -2.07 -32.10 -23.47
CA ASN A 260 -1.22 -32.54 -24.58
C ASN A 260 -0.19 -33.56 -24.07
N LYS A 261 0.50 -33.27 -22.96
CA LYS A 261 1.45 -34.21 -22.36
C LYS A 261 0.82 -35.57 -22.04
N LYS A 262 -0.42 -35.57 -21.57
CA LYS A 262 -1.16 -36.82 -21.30
C LYS A 262 -1.61 -37.50 -22.60
N LYS A 263 -2.00 -36.76 -23.64
CA LYS A 263 -2.33 -37.30 -24.95
C LYS A 263 -1.11 -37.97 -25.61
N ASP A 264 0.05 -37.32 -25.54
CA ASP A 264 1.30 -37.89 -26.07
C ASP A 264 1.65 -39.21 -25.34
N LYS A 265 1.52 -39.23 -24.01
CA LYS A 265 1.70 -40.45 -23.21
C LYS A 265 0.68 -41.52 -23.57
N LEU A 266 -0.60 -41.17 -23.74
CA LEU A 266 -1.66 -42.09 -24.15
C LEU A 266 -1.33 -42.67 -25.53
N HIS A 267 -0.89 -41.83 -26.46
CA HIS A 267 -0.52 -42.21 -27.82
C HIS A 267 0.55 -43.31 -27.82
N LEU A 268 1.60 -43.15 -27.00
CA LEU A 268 2.62 -44.19 -26.82
C LEU A 268 2.08 -45.49 -26.24
N LEU A 269 1.21 -45.40 -25.22
CA LEU A 269 0.61 -46.55 -24.60
C LEU A 269 -0.37 -47.32 -25.50
N LEU A 270 -1.07 -46.61 -26.41
CA LEU A 270 -1.93 -47.21 -27.42
C LEU A 270 -1.12 -47.99 -28.45
N GLY A 271 0.05 -47.47 -28.88
CA GLY A 271 0.96 -48.22 -29.71
C GLY A 271 1.48 -49.49 -29.01
N LEU A 272 1.90 -49.38 -27.76
CA LEU A 272 2.30 -50.51 -26.94
C LEU A 272 1.20 -51.55 -26.81
N ARG A 273 -0.05 -51.16 -26.58
CA ARG A 273 -1.21 -52.06 -26.50
C ARG A 273 -1.37 -52.92 -27.74
N LYS A 274 -1.16 -52.36 -28.95
CA LYS A 274 -1.21 -53.12 -30.23
C LYS A 274 -0.18 -54.21 -30.26
N ILE A 275 1.04 -53.95 -29.79
CA ILE A 275 2.17 -54.93 -29.77
C ILE A 275 1.95 -55.96 -28.67
N LEU A 276 1.45 -55.58 -27.51
CA LEU A 276 1.17 -56.51 -26.41
C LEU A 276 0.11 -57.58 -26.77
N LEU A 277 -0.70 -57.35 -27.79
CA LEU A 277 -1.63 -58.35 -28.34
C LEU A 277 -0.92 -59.44 -29.11
N ASP A 278 0.26 -59.18 -29.70
CA ASP A 278 1.07 -60.15 -30.46
C ASP A 278 2.57 -59.83 -30.28
N ILE A 279 3.07 -60.16 -29.09
CA ILE A 279 4.46 -59.93 -28.70
C ILE A 279 5.44 -60.76 -29.54
N ASP A 280 5.07 -62.01 -29.84
CA ASP A 280 5.92 -62.92 -30.59
C ASP A 280 6.19 -62.38 -32.00
N LYS A 281 5.19 -61.76 -32.63
CA LYS A 281 5.34 -61.06 -33.91
C LYS A 281 6.30 -59.89 -33.80
N ALA A 282 6.25 -59.09 -32.73
CA ALA A 282 7.12 -57.96 -32.53
C ALA A 282 8.62 -58.42 -32.38
N ILE A 283 8.84 -59.43 -31.53
CA ILE A 283 10.16 -60.04 -31.32
C ILE A 283 10.68 -60.62 -32.63
N LYS A 284 9.83 -61.29 -33.41
CA LYS A 284 10.17 -61.85 -34.71
C LYS A 284 10.62 -60.78 -35.68
N ILE A 285 9.87 -59.71 -35.82
CA ILE A 285 10.21 -58.55 -36.70
C ILE A 285 11.58 -58.01 -36.33
N ILE A 286 11.81 -57.71 -35.04
CA ILE A 286 13.08 -57.12 -34.57
C ILE A 286 14.27 -58.06 -34.88
N ARG A 287 14.08 -59.38 -34.60
CA ARG A 287 15.14 -60.38 -34.76
C ARG A 287 15.47 -60.71 -36.22
N GLU A 288 14.45 -60.67 -37.12
CA GLU A 288 14.62 -61.04 -38.53
C GLU A 288 14.99 -59.82 -39.40
N THR A 289 15.04 -58.61 -38.86
CA THR A 289 15.48 -57.42 -39.55
C THR A 289 17.03 -57.37 -39.61
N GLU A 290 17.58 -57.34 -40.82
CA GLU A 290 19.04 -57.43 -41.02
C GLU A 290 19.77 -56.14 -40.67
N GLU A 291 19.15 -54.94 -40.93
CA GLU A 291 19.74 -53.64 -40.70
C GLU A 291 18.99 -52.90 -39.59
N ASP A 292 19.71 -52.36 -38.62
CA ASP A 292 19.12 -51.59 -37.50
C ASP A 292 18.20 -50.44 -37.95
N ALA A 293 18.59 -49.75 -39.04
CA ALA A 293 17.77 -48.65 -39.62
C ALA A 293 16.38 -49.09 -40.10
N ASN A 294 16.19 -50.36 -40.39
CA ASN A 294 14.92 -50.91 -40.88
C ASN A 294 14.02 -51.45 -39.78
N VAL A 295 14.48 -51.54 -38.54
CA VAL A 295 13.69 -52.05 -37.41
C VAL A 295 12.43 -51.19 -37.15
N ILE A 296 12.58 -49.88 -37.12
CA ILE A 296 11.45 -48.95 -36.89
C ILE A 296 10.44 -48.98 -38.04
N PRO A 297 10.83 -48.88 -39.35
CA PRO A 297 9.93 -49.05 -40.47
C PRO A 297 9.15 -50.39 -40.46
N ASN A 298 9.83 -51.50 -40.19
CA ASN A 298 9.22 -52.84 -40.13
C ASN A 298 8.21 -52.98 -39.00
N LEU A 299 8.46 -52.41 -37.82
CA LEU A 299 7.50 -52.34 -36.73
C LEU A 299 6.26 -51.49 -37.11
N MET A 300 6.50 -50.37 -37.76
CA MET A 300 5.43 -49.47 -38.23
C MET A 300 4.46 -50.21 -39.19
N GLU A 301 5.00 -50.88 -40.17
CA GLU A 301 4.24 -51.65 -41.16
C GLU A 301 3.55 -52.86 -40.49
N GLY A 302 4.30 -53.63 -39.68
CA GLY A 302 3.78 -54.84 -39.05
C GLY A 302 2.62 -54.64 -38.13
N PHE A 303 2.51 -53.50 -37.43
CA PHE A 303 1.52 -53.20 -36.42
C PHE A 303 0.61 -52.01 -36.73
N GLY A 304 0.84 -51.30 -37.85
CA GLY A 304 0.11 -50.09 -38.21
C GLY A 304 0.22 -48.99 -37.13
N ILE A 305 1.43 -48.75 -36.70
CA ILE A 305 1.83 -47.76 -35.71
C ILE A 305 2.71 -46.70 -36.37
N ASP A 306 2.80 -45.51 -35.78
CA ASP A 306 3.67 -44.46 -36.28
C ASP A 306 5.10 -44.58 -35.74
N LYS A 307 5.98 -43.71 -36.24
CA LYS A 307 7.41 -43.72 -35.92
C LYS A 307 7.68 -43.52 -34.43
N ILE A 308 6.99 -42.58 -33.77
CA ILE A 308 7.17 -42.25 -32.36
C ILE A 308 6.77 -43.44 -31.48
N GLN A 309 5.67 -44.10 -31.81
CA GLN A 309 5.26 -45.36 -31.16
C GLN A 309 6.24 -46.48 -31.38
N ALA A 310 6.74 -46.65 -32.60
CA ALA A 310 7.71 -47.72 -32.92
C ALA A 310 9.04 -47.50 -32.22
N GLU A 311 9.58 -46.30 -32.17
CA GLU A 311 10.80 -45.95 -31.40
C GLU A 311 10.61 -46.24 -29.90
N PHE A 312 9.49 -45.79 -29.29
CA PHE A 312 9.20 -46.09 -27.89
C PHE A 312 9.18 -47.60 -27.58
N ILE A 313 8.66 -48.37 -28.51
CA ILE A 313 8.53 -49.82 -28.36
C ILE A 313 9.87 -50.54 -28.52
N ALA A 314 10.69 -50.10 -29.50
CA ALA A 314 12.02 -50.70 -29.72
C ALA A 314 12.93 -50.53 -28.48
N ASP A 315 12.73 -49.44 -27.73
CA ASP A 315 13.50 -49.13 -26.51
C ASP A 315 12.99 -49.86 -25.26
N ILE A 316 11.91 -50.67 -25.35
CA ILE A 316 11.39 -51.39 -24.21
C ILE A 316 12.33 -52.53 -23.79
N ARG A 317 12.74 -52.53 -22.54
CA ARG A 317 13.56 -53.60 -21.97
C ARG A 317 12.79 -54.92 -21.94
N LEU A 318 13.42 -56.01 -22.40
CA LEU A 318 12.79 -57.32 -22.42
C LEU A 318 12.14 -57.77 -21.11
N ARG A 319 12.75 -57.43 -19.97
CA ARG A 319 12.15 -57.72 -18.64
C ARG A 319 10.78 -57.06 -18.41
N ASN A 320 10.42 -56.04 -19.16
CA ASN A 320 9.16 -55.30 -19.04
C ASN A 320 8.03 -55.91 -19.93
N ILE A 321 8.28 -57.04 -20.58
CA ILE A 321 7.31 -57.74 -21.42
C ILE A 321 6.66 -58.90 -20.64
N ASN A 322 6.40 -58.75 -19.35
CA ASN A 322 5.71 -59.73 -18.53
C ASN A 322 4.23 -59.39 -18.34
N LYS A 323 3.45 -60.38 -17.88
CA LYS A 323 1.97 -60.20 -17.67
C LYS A 323 1.62 -59.09 -16.69
N GLU A 324 2.41 -58.91 -15.64
CA GLU A 324 2.20 -57.86 -14.64
C GLU A 324 2.39 -56.47 -15.26
N TYR A 325 3.41 -56.26 -16.02
CA TYR A 325 3.69 -55.03 -16.72
C TYR A 325 2.56 -54.67 -17.72
N ILE A 326 2.08 -55.66 -18.49
CA ILE A 326 0.98 -55.52 -19.45
C ILE A 326 -0.29 -55.08 -18.73
N LEU A 327 -0.67 -55.77 -17.63
CA LEU A 327 -1.86 -55.46 -16.86
C LEU A 327 -1.79 -54.03 -16.27
N LYS A 328 -0.63 -53.66 -15.71
CA LYS A 328 -0.38 -52.32 -15.19
C LYS A 328 -0.51 -51.24 -16.25
N ARG A 329 0.02 -51.48 -17.46
CA ARG A 329 -0.08 -50.53 -18.57
C ARG A 329 -1.48 -50.36 -19.12
N THR A 330 -2.25 -51.43 -19.15
CA THR A 330 -3.68 -51.38 -19.55
C THR A 330 -4.48 -50.54 -18.56
N GLN A 331 -4.32 -50.80 -17.25
CA GLN A 331 -4.99 -49.99 -16.21
C GLN A 331 -4.56 -48.51 -16.27
N GLU A 332 -3.27 -48.23 -16.50
CA GLU A 332 -2.73 -46.86 -16.69
C GLU A 332 -3.35 -46.18 -17.91
N THR A 333 -3.58 -46.92 -19.01
CA THR A 333 -4.23 -46.39 -20.22
C THR A 333 -5.67 -45.94 -19.95
N GLU A 334 -6.46 -46.79 -19.26
CA GLU A 334 -7.86 -46.47 -18.91
C GLU A 334 -7.94 -45.27 -17.95
N ALA A 335 -7.05 -45.21 -16.94
CA ALA A 335 -6.98 -44.08 -16.03
C ALA A 335 -6.64 -42.78 -16.77
N LEU A 336 -5.67 -42.84 -17.69
CA LEU A 336 -5.22 -41.72 -18.48
C LEU A 336 -6.30 -41.24 -19.44
N GLU A 337 -7.05 -42.11 -20.09
CA GLU A 337 -8.19 -41.75 -20.94
C GLU A 337 -9.26 -40.98 -20.14
N ASN A 338 -9.54 -41.39 -18.91
CA ASN A 338 -10.50 -40.73 -18.04
C ASN A 338 -9.98 -39.35 -17.57
N GLU A 339 -8.68 -39.21 -17.29
CA GLU A 339 -8.07 -37.94 -16.96
C GLU A 339 -8.09 -36.97 -18.14
N ILE A 340 -7.78 -37.43 -19.37
CA ILE A 340 -7.85 -36.65 -20.60
C ILE A 340 -9.26 -36.10 -20.79
N LYS A 341 -10.31 -36.94 -20.66
CA LYS A 341 -11.70 -36.47 -20.77
C LYS A 341 -12.01 -35.35 -19.78
N LYS A 342 -11.58 -35.49 -18.52
CA LYS A 342 -11.76 -34.45 -17.48
C LYS A 342 -11.04 -33.15 -17.87
N LEU A 343 -9.79 -33.21 -18.37
CA LEU A 343 -9.05 -32.04 -18.79
C LEU A 343 -9.68 -31.37 -20.02
N GLU A 344 -10.17 -32.14 -20.99
CA GLU A 344 -10.89 -31.61 -22.14
C GLU A 344 -12.17 -30.88 -21.76
N GLU A 345 -12.89 -31.38 -20.76
CA GLU A 345 -14.06 -30.70 -20.22
C GLU A 345 -13.69 -29.39 -19.49
N ILE A 346 -12.54 -29.36 -18.80
CA ILE A 346 -12.06 -28.13 -18.14
C ILE A 346 -11.72 -27.08 -19.17
N VAL A 347 -10.93 -27.43 -20.20
CA VAL A 347 -10.51 -26.48 -21.26
C VAL A 347 -11.72 -25.85 -21.96
N LYS A 348 -12.82 -26.61 -22.15
CA LYS A 348 -14.05 -26.15 -22.82
C LYS A 348 -14.97 -25.32 -21.91
N SER A 349 -14.76 -25.32 -20.59
CA SER A 349 -15.71 -24.74 -19.62
C SER A 349 -15.08 -23.61 -18.82
N LYS A 350 -15.48 -22.36 -19.12
CA LYS A 350 -15.09 -21.19 -18.33
C LYS A 350 -15.46 -21.34 -16.83
N ALA A 351 -16.60 -21.96 -16.54
CA ALA A 351 -17.04 -22.18 -15.17
C ALA A 351 -16.11 -23.13 -14.39
N LYS A 352 -15.61 -24.21 -15.05
CA LYS A 352 -14.64 -25.13 -14.42
C LYS A 352 -13.30 -24.44 -14.16
N ILE A 353 -12.83 -23.58 -15.06
CA ILE A 353 -11.60 -22.79 -14.87
C ILE A 353 -11.78 -21.83 -13.69
N ARG A 354 -12.89 -21.09 -13.62
CA ARG A 354 -13.21 -20.21 -12.48
C ARG A 354 -13.19 -20.96 -11.15
N ASN A 355 -13.77 -22.16 -11.11
CA ASN A 355 -13.74 -22.99 -9.90
C ASN A 355 -12.33 -23.44 -9.51
N ILE A 356 -11.42 -23.63 -10.47
CA ILE A 356 -10.01 -23.91 -10.17
C ILE A 356 -9.37 -22.68 -9.52
N ILE A 357 -9.58 -21.48 -10.09
CA ILE A 357 -9.04 -20.23 -9.54
C ILE A 357 -9.56 -19.99 -8.12
N ILE A 358 -10.85 -20.18 -7.88
CA ILE A 358 -11.44 -20.05 -6.54
C ILE A 358 -10.76 -20.99 -5.54
N LYS A 359 -10.59 -22.27 -5.90
CA LYS A 359 -9.91 -23.24 -5.03
C LYS A 359 -8.44 -22.89 -4.77
N GLU A 360 -7.75 -22.36 -5.76
CA GLU A 360 -6.35 -21.88 -5.60
C GLU A 360 -6.30 -20.71 -4.62
N LEU A 361 -7.19 -19.73 -4.72
CA LEU A 361 -7.29 -18.61 -3.78
C LEU A 361 -7.65 -19.08 -2.36
N GLU A 362 -8.58 -20.03 -2.21
CA GLU A 362 -8.92 -20.64 -0.92
C GLU A 362 -7.70 -21.36 -0.28
N GLN A 363 -6.88 -22.02 -1.10
CA GLN A 363 -5.64 -22.66 -0.62
C GLN A 363 -4.61 -21.63 -0.16
N ILE A 364 -4.51 -20.47 -0.82
CA ILE A 364 -3.61 -19.38 -0.43
C ILE A 364 -4.03 -18.83 0.93
N ILE A 365 -5.32 -18.53 1.13
CA ILE A 365 -5.86 -18.07 2.41
C ILE A 365 -5.50 -19.06 3.54
N LYS A 366 -5.65 -20.35 3.28
CA LYS A 366 -5.33 -21.38 4.27
C LYS A 366 -3.84 -21.53 4.55
N LYS A 367 -3.00 -21.39 3.52
CA LYS A 367 -1.54 -21.59 3.60
C LYS A 367 -0.79 -20.40 4.17
N TYR A 368 -1.29 -19.19 3.89
CA TYR A 368 -0.69 -17.92 4.26
C TYR A 368 -1.68 -17.03 5.03
N PRO A 369 -2.12 -17.44 6.23
CA PRO A 369 -3.02 -16.63 7.02
C PRO A 369 -2.35 -15.27 7.34
N SER A 370 -3.10 -14.20 7.20
CA SER A 370 -2.58 -12.83 7.33
C SER A 370 -3.56 -11.99 8.16
N GLU A 371 -3.19 -11.67 9.39
CA GLU A 371 -3.94 -10.72 10.21
C GLU A 371 -3.70 -9.29 9.74
N ARG A 372 -4.74 -8.47 9.78
CA ARG A 372 -4.66 -7.04 9.47
C ARG A 372 -3.76 -6.33 10.48
N ARG A 373 -2.82 -5.51 10.01
CA ARG A 373 -1.91 -4.71 10.82
C ARG A 373 -2.41 -3.29 11.02
N THR A 374 -2.90 -2.65 9.96
CA THR A 374 -3.41 -1.28 10.02
C THR A 374 -4.80 -1.27 10.65
N ARG A 375 -4.95 -0.57 11.75
CA ARG A 375 -6.23 -0.42 12.45
C ARG A 375 -7.10 0.60 11.72
N ILE A 376 -8.37 0.27 11.52
CA ILE A 376 -9.37 1.20 10.96
C ILE A 376 -10.01 1.96 12.10
N ILE A 377 -9.99 3.29 12.04
CA ILE A 377 -10.65 4.18 13.01
C ILE A 377 -11.57 5.14 12.26
N THR A 378 -12.71 5.50 12.87
CA THR A 378 -13.63 6.50 12.32
C THR A 378 -13.18 7.92 12.71
N ALA A 379 -13.52 8.91 11.90
CA ALA A 379 -13.19 10.30 12.15
C ALA A 379 -13.70 10.80 13.53
N ASP A 380 -14.83 10.27 14.02
CA ASP A 380 -15.40 10.61 15.32
C ASP A 380 -14.53 10.17 16.52
N ASN A 381 -13.68 9.17 16.31
CA ASN A 381 -12.73 8.66 17.31
C ASN A 381 -11.38 9.41 17.30
N VAL A 382 -11.25 10.40 16.43
CA VAL A 382 -10.04 11.21 16.30
C VAL A 382 -10.22 12.49 17.08
N GLN A 383 -9.43 12.70 18.15
CA GLN A 383 -9.37 14.02 18.78
C GLN A 383 -8.88 15.04 17.74
N GLN A 384 -9.73 16.01 17.44
CA GLN A 384 -9.36 17.14 16.60
C GLN A 384 -8.53 18.12 17.42
N PHE A 385 -7.43 18.55 16.85
CA PHE A 385 -6.64 19.64 17.40
C PHE A 385 -7.32 20.97 16.99
N ASP A 386 -7.96 21.61 17.92
CA ASP A 386 -8.43 22.98 17.75
C ASP A 386 -7.30 23.92 18.16
N GLU A 387 -6.83 24.74 17.24
CA GLU A 387 -5.76 25.73 17.51
C GLU A 387 -6.21 26.69 18.61
N GLU A 388 -7.48 27.03 18.65
CA GLU A 388 -8.04 27.94 19.64
C GLU A 388 -8.00 27.39 21.05
N ASP A 389 -8.12 26.06 21.24
CA ASP A 389 -8.05 25.43 22.56
C ASP A 389 -6.65 25.46 23.17
N HIS A 390 -5.60 25.64 22.35
CA HIS A 390 -4.19 25.64 22.78
C HIS A 390 -3.56 27.04 22.89
N ILE A 391 -4.31 28.07 22.52
CA ILE A 391 -3.86 29.44 22.72
C ILE A 391 -4.07 29.78 24.21
N GLU A 392 -2.99 30.17 24.87
CA GLU A 392 -3.09 30.65 26.25
C GLU A 392 -3.96 31.90 26.30
N ASP A 393 -5.00 31.86 27.12
CA ASP A 393 -5.84 33.02 27.37
C ASP A 393 -5.32 33.75 28.64
N TYR A 394 -4.89 34.97 28.44
CA TYR A 394 -4.37 35.83 29.50
C TYR A 394 -4.83 37.27 29.24
N PRO A 395 -4.97 38.09 30.32
CA PRO A 395 -5.38 39.48 30.16
C PRO A 395 -4.34 40.31 29.41
N VAL A 396 -4.80 41.18 28.53
CA VAL A 396 -3.99 42.09 27.73
C VAL A 396 -4.60 43.50 27.70
N LEU A 397 -3.73 44.50 27.59
CA LEU A 397 -4.09 45.89 27.37
C LEU A 397 -3.79 46.24 25.91
N LEU A 398 -4.77 46.87 25.25
CA LEU A 398 -4.70 47.18 23.83
C LEU A 398 -4.62 48.70 23.63
N PHE A 399 -3.77 49.10 22.70
CA PHE A 399 -3.59 50.50 22.35
C PHE A 399 -3.49 50.63 20.83
N LEU A 400 -4.26 51.55 20.27
CA LEU A 400 -4.25 51.89 18.84
C LEU A 400 -3.90 53.37 18.64
N THR A 401 -2.93 53.63 17.77
CA THR A 401 -2.49 55.00 17.44
C THR A 401 -3.13 55.49 16.15
N ARG A 402 -3.18 56.82 15.95
CA ARG A 402 -3.72 57.45 14.72
C ARG A 402 -2.98 57.08 13.45
N GLU A 403 -1.67 56.85 13.56
CA GLU A 403 -0.83 56.38 12.44
C GLU A 403 -0.95 54.90 12.17
N GLY A 404 -1.88 54.17 12.86
CA GLY A 404 -2.19 52.77 12.60
C GLY A 404 -1.26 51.76 13.25
N TYR A 405 -0.59 52.11 14.35
CA TYR A 405 0.21 51.17 15.17
C TYR A 405 -0.67 50.58 16.26
N PHE A 406 -0.67 49.24 16.33
CA PHE A 406 -1.39 48.50 17.36
C PHE A 406 -0.42 47.81 18.33
N LYS A 407 -0.72 47.95 19.62
CA LYS A 407 0.10 47.35 20.67
C LYS A 407 -0.79 46.45 21.56
N LYS A 408 -0.40 45.19 21.72
CA LYS A 408 -0.93 44.28 22.69
C LYS A 408 0.08 44.11 23.81
N ILE A 409 -0.23 44.58 25.03
CA ILE A 409 0.71 44.68 26.16
C ILE A 409 0.15 43.87 27.33
N THR A 410 0.98 42.99 27.92
CA THR A 410 0.56 42.27 29.14
C THR A 410 0.53 43.23 30.35
N PRO A 411 -0.39 43.04 31.33
CA PRO A 411 -0.46 43.89 32.51
C PRO A 411 0.86 43.97 33.29
N GLN A 412 1.65 42.91 33.28
CA GLN A 412 2.98 42.87 33.89
C GLN A 412 3.96 43.80 33.17
N SER A 413 4.02 43.76 31.83
CA SER A 413 4.85 44.62 31.00
C SER A 413 4.45 46.07 31.15
N TRP A 414 3.14 46.38 31.21
CA TRP A 414 2.58 47.71 31.40
C TRP A 414 2.98 48.34 32.76
N ARG A 415 2.98 47.56 33.83
CA ARG A 415 3.39 47.99 35.16
C ARG A 415 4.89 48.41 35.21
N MET A 416 5.72 47.80 34.36
CA MET A 416 7.15 48.11 34.30
C MET A 416 7.49 49.41 33.59
N SER A 417 6.74 49.75 32.57
CA SER A 417 6.90 51.00 31.80
C SER A 417 5.58 51.39 31.12
N GLN A 418 5.13 52.59 31.41
CA GLN A 418 3.90 53.14 30.85
C GLN A 418 4.18 54.19 29.74
N ASP A 419 5.47 54.49 29.47
CA ASP A 419 5.86 55.45 28.45
C ASP A 419 5.76 54.86 27.04
N HIS A 420 4.76 55.30 26.29
CA HIS A 420 4.59 54.84 24.92
C HIS A 420 5.63 55.49 23.98
N LYS A 421 6.36 54.63 23.26
CA LYS A 421 7.11 55.08 22.10
C LYS A 421 6.13 55.24 20.93
N LEU A 422 5.98 56.48 20.44
CA LEU A 422 5.13 56.82 19.31
C LEU A 422 6.00 57.43 18.20
N LYS A 423 5.49 57.54 16.97
CA LYS A 423 6.08 58.37 15.93
C LYS A 423 5.89 59.82 16.27
N GLU A 424 6.68 60.69 15.64
CA GLU A 424 6.59 62.13 15.79
C GLU A 424 5.21 62.62 15.30
N GLY A 425 4.42 63.23 16.19
CA GLY A 425 3.06 63.70 15.91
C GLY A 425 1.95 62.66 16.04
N ASP A 426 2.26 61.38 16.38
CA ASP A 426 1.27 60.33 16.59
C ASP A 426 0.73 60.33 18.04
N GLU A 427 -0.51 59.90 18.22
CA GLU A 427 -1.14 59.77 19.53
C GLU A 427 -1.96 58.49 19.64
N VAL A 428 -2.09 57.94 20.88
CA VAL A 428 -2.99 56.83 21.18
C VAL A 428 -4.40 57.40 21.28
N PHE A 429 -5.31 56.97 20.40
CA PHE A 429 -6.67 57.44 20.38
C PHE A 429 -7.73 56.41 20.85
N TRP A 430 -7.32 55.10 20.92
CA TRP A 430 -8.21 54.06 21.36
C TRP A 430 -7.44 53.10 22.29
N THR A 431 -8.10 52.68 23.36
CA THR A 431 -7.57 51.73 24.33
C THR A 431 -8.68 50.79 24.84
N ALA A 432 -8.32 49.53 25.11
CA ALA A 432 -9.25 48.58 25.68
C ALA A 432 -8.51 47.53 26.54
N GLU A 433 -9.25 46.86 27.40
CA GLU A 433 -8.84 45.67 28.14
C GLU A 433 -9.51 44.43 27.49
N ALA A 434 -8.78 43.38 27.32
CA ALA A 434 -9.25 42.16 26.68
C ALA A 434 -8.49 40.96 27.18
N THR A 435 -8.84 39.77 26.70
CA THR A 435 -8.00 38.58 26.84
C THR A 435 -7.44 38.16 25.48
N ASN A 436 -6.32 37.43 25.49
CA ASN A 436 -5.57 37.07 24.29
C ASN A 436 -6.41 36.31 23.23
N LYS A 437 -7.49 35.63 23.64
CA LYS A 437 -8.40 34.91 22.74
C LYS A 437 -9.50 35.76 22.14
N ASN A 438 -9.68 37.01 22.60
CA ASN A 438 -10.76 37.85 22.07
C ASN A 438 -10.52 38.18 20.58
N GLU A 439 -11.61 38.34 19.87
CA GLU A 439 -11.64 38.92 18.53
C GLU A 439 -11.59 40.45 18.60
N ILE A 440 -11.07 41.07 17.57
CA ILE A 440 -11.07 42.51 17.38
C ILE A 440 -11.45 42.85 15.94
N ILE A 441 -12.23 43.89 15.75
CA ILE A 441 -12.62 44.40 14.43
C ILE A 441 -12.09 45.85 14.32
N PHE A 442 -11.28 46.10 13.26
CA PHE A 442 -10.82 47.42 12.92
C PHE A 442 -11.66 48.00 11.78
N PHE A 443 -12.18 49.19 11.93
CA PHE A 443 -12.84 49.94 10.89
C PHE A 443 -11.91 51.02 10.33
N THR A 444 -11.93 51.21 9.01
CA THR A 444 -10.99 52.07 8.32
C THR A 444 -11.67 53.27 7.65
N ASN A 445 -10.89 54.28 7.28
CA ASN A 445 -11.36 55.46 6.57
C ASN A 445 -11.92 55.16 5.17
N MET A 446 -11.62 53.97 4.61
CA MET A 446 -12.14 53.48 3.32
C MET A 446 -13.42 52.61 3.46
N GLN A 447 -14.06 52.66 4.59
CA GLN A 447 -15.33 51.90 4.88
C GLN A 447 -15.09 50.36 4.85
N GLN A 448 -13.87 49.90 5.08
CA GLN A 448 -13.55 48.49 5.25
C GLN A 448 -13.57 48.10 6.72
N ALA A 449 -13.77 46.79 6.97
CA ALA A 449 -13.70 46.23 8.30
C ALA A 449 -12.82 44.99 8.27
N TYR A 450 -11.79 44.94 9.11
CA TYR A 450 -10.87 43.83 9.25
C TYR A 450 -11.06 43.15 10.56
N LYS A 451 -11.39 41.86 10.52
CA LYS A 451 -11.55 41.01 11.70
C LYS A 451 -10.24 40.25 11.93
N ALA A 452 -9.74 40.24 13.15
CA ALA A 452 -8.56 39.52 13.58
C ALA A 452 -8.75 38.98 14.99
N HIS A 453 -7.94 37.98 15.37
CA HIS A 453 -7.82 37.55 16.77
C HIS A 453 -6.64 38.24 17.45
N LEU A 454 -6.76 38.51 18.76
CA LEU A 454 -5.69 39.19 19.48
C LEU A 454 -4.42 38.32 19.56
N TYR A 455 -4.52 37.01 19.48
CA TYR A 455 -3.36 36.12 19.40
C TYR A 455 -2.59 36.19 18.09
N ASP A 456 -3.15 36.79 17.02
CA ASP A 456 -2.47 37.03 15.76
C ASP A 456 -1.41 38.15 15.89
N PHE A 457 -1.50 38.95 16.95
CA PHE A 457 -0.56 40.03 17.27
C PHE A 457 0.43 39.60 18.34
N GLU A 458 1.69 40.01 18.18
CA GLU A 458 2.72 39.73 19.17
C GLU A 458 2.58 40.58 20.44
N ASP A 459 2.93 40.01 21.60
CA ASP A 459 3.01 40.78 22.82
C ASP A 459 4.12 41.82 22.73
N SER A 460 3.77 43.06 22.90
CA SER A 460 4.68 44.18 22.79
C SER A 460 4.93 44.87 24.14
N LYS A 461 5.89 45.81 24.16
CA LYS A 461 6.15 46.72 25.28
C LYS A 461 5.72 48.11 24.94
N ALA A 462 5.41 48.94 25.93
CA ALA A 462 5.11 50.35 25.70
C ALA A 462 6.24 51.07 24.92
N SER A 463 7.50 50.70 25.18
CA SER A 463 8.72 51.26 24.60
C SER A 463 9.00 50.91 23.12
N VAL A 464 8.13 50.11 22.47
CA VAL A 464 8.24 49.80 21.02
C VAL A 464 7.03 50.37 20.27
N LEU A 465 7.13 50.48 18.93
CA LEU A 465 6.04 51.04 18.10
C LEU A 465 4.80 50.13 18.04
N GLY A 466 4.99 48.80 18.15
CA GLY A 466 3.92 47.80 17.98
C GLY A 466 3.77 47.37 16.50
N ASP A 467 2.70 46.61 16.21
CA ASP A 467 2.39 46.12 14.87
C ASP A 467 1.77 47.25 14.01
N TYR A 468 2.28 47.44 12.80
CA TYR A 468 1.67 48.36 11.84
C TYR A 468 0.52 47.66 11.12
N LEU A 469 -0.74 48.07 11.40
CA LEU A 469 -1.93 47.39 10.94
C LEU A 469 -2.03 47.29 9.41
N ALA A 470 -1.64 48.32 8.67
CA ALA A 470 -1.72 48.26 7.23
C ALA A 470 -0.88 47.13 6.61
N SER A 471 0.29 46.87 7.19
CA SER A 471 1.11 45.72 6.75
C SER A 471 0.63 44.37 7.32
N LYS A 472 0.08 44.37 8.55
CA LYS A 472 -0.31 43.16 9.23
C LYS A 472 -1.64 42.57 8.69
N LEU A 473 -2.56 43.46 8.28
CA LEU A 473 -3.89 43.14 7.78
C LEU A 473 -4.02 43.33 6.26
N GLU A 474 -2.90 43.55 5.57
CA GLU A 474 -2.87 43.72 4.11
C GLU A 474 -3.85 44.78 3.60
N MET A 475 -3.91 45.94 4.31
CA MET A 475 -4.80 47.04 3.95
C MET A 475 -4.36 47.72 2.66
N ASP A 476 -5.31 48.37 1.97
CA ASP A 476 -5.05 49.10 0.74
C ASP A 476 -4.17 50.35 0.98
N GLU A 477 -3.54 50.85 -0.08
CA GLU A 477 -2.67 52.04 0.00
C GLU A 477 -3.48 53.29 0.42
N GLY A 478 -3.04 53.94 1.49
CA GLY A 478 -3.74 55.11 2.08
C GLY A 478 -4.88 54.72 3.04
N GLU A 479 -5.11 53.47 3.31
CA GLU A 479 -6.08 53.01 4.27
C GLU A 479 -5.53 53.09 5.70
N THR A 480 -6.32 53.66 6.62
CA THR A 480 -5.93 53.86 8.03
C THR A 480 -7.09 53.44 8.97
N PRO A 481 -6.80 52.84 10.13
CA PRO A 481 -7.82 52.51 11.10
C PRO A 481 -8.39 53.76 11.76
N VAL A 482 -9.71 53.90 11.79
CA VAL A 482 -10.43 55.02 12.42
C VAL A 482 -11.11 54.58 13.72
N TYR A 483 -11.39 53.32 13.91
CA TYR A 483 -11.99 52.75 15.12
C TYR A 483 -11.71 51.29 15.28
N ALA A 484 -11.69 50.82 16.51
CA ALA A 484 -11.62 49.38 16.82
C ALA A 484 -12.68 49.01 17.82
N VAL A 485 -13.23 47.77 17.70
CA VAL A 485 -14.21 47.24 18.62
C VAL A 485 -13.87 45.79 18.99
N LEU A 486 -14.09 45.47 20.25
CA LEU A 486 -14.05 44.08 20.71
C LEU A 486 -15.49 43.59 20.62
N PRO A 487 -15.83 42.66 19.69
CA PRO A 487 -17.17 42.09 19.64
C PRO A 487 -17.40 41.29 20.92
N GLY A 488 -18.56 41.53 21.54
CA GLY A 488 -19.04 40.71 22.65
C GLY A 488 -19.62 39.39 22.15
N ASP A 489 -20.20 38.61 23.07
CA ASP A 489 -20.91 37.39 22.67
C ASP A 489 -21.94 37.70 21.59
N TYR A 490 -21.84 37.02 20.48
CA TYR A 490 -22.83 37.03 19.41
C TYR A 490 -24.08 36.29 19.88
N LYS A 491 -25.00 36.99 20.56
CA LYS A 491 -26.34 36.48 20.90
C LYS A 491 -27.41 37.20 20.12
#